data_5f6e74d7df01155178138e6bf3aa03a6
#
_entry.id   5f6e74d7df01155178138e6bf3aa03a6
#
_cell.length_a   1.000
_cell.length_b   1.000
_cell.length_c   1.000
_cell.angle_alpha   90.00
_cell.angle_beta   90.00
_cell.angle_gamma   90.00
#
_symmetry.space_group_name_H-M   'P 1'
#
loop_
_entity.id
_entity.type
_entity.pdbx_description
1 polymer ?
#
loop_
_entity_poly.entity_id
_entity_poly.type
_entity_poly.pdbx_seq_one_letter_code
_entity_poly.pdbx_strand_id
1 'polypeptide(L)'
;GFAVQTYASGIAFLKAVKAAEPGCILLVGRMPGMDGLEVQEVLAERGITMPVIVLTGHGDVGIAVRVMKAGAVDFLEKPFEKSALLASIGVAFSRLDKSDARSLREAEARVRVAVLTPREREVLIGLANGFPNKTIAYDLDISTRTVEVHRANLMTKLEVHSLSDALRIAFAAGLGDLPEP
;
A
#
# COMPACT_ATOMS: atom_id res chain seq x y z
N GLY A 1 -7.06 24.12 4.77
CA GLY A 1 -6.93 23.52 3.43
C GLY A 1 -5.48 23.20 3.13
N PHE A 2 -5.21 22.41 2.11
CA PHE A 2 -3.85 22.08 1.66
C PHE A 2 -3.48 22.96 0.45
N ALA A 3 -2.22 23.40 0.39
CA ALA A 3 -1.67 23.90 -0.86
C ALA A 3 -1.41 22.72 -1.80
N VAL A 4 -1.79 22.84 -3.07
CA VAL A 4 -1.68 21.78 -4.05
C VAL A 4 -0.92 22.26 -5.28
N GLN A 5 0.09 21.49 -5.68
CA GLN A 5 0.78 21.68 -6.96
C GLN A 5 0.49 20.46 -7.84
N THR A 6 0.25 20.70 -9.12
CA THR A 6 -0.05 19.64 -10.09
C THR A 6 0.99 19.62 -11.21
N TYR A 7 1.30 18.40 -11.67
CA TYR A 7 2.27 18.16 -12.75
C TYR A 7 1.63 17.30 -13.82
N ALA A 8 1.90 17.61 -15.09
CA ALA A 8 1.29 16.93 -16.23
C ALA A 8 1.82 15.49 -16.43
N SER A 9 2.97 15.13 -15.84
CA SER A 9 3.57 13.80 -15.94
C SER A 9 4.54 13.54 -14.79
N GLY A 10 4.87 12.26 -14.55
CA GLY A 10 5.90 11.84 -13.61
C GLY A 10 7.26 12.46 -13.91
N ILE A 11 7.63 12.55 -15.19
CA ILE A 11 8.89 13.19 -15.62
C ILE A 11 8.92 14.69 -15.25
N ALA A 12 7.83 15.41 -15.49
CA ALA A 12 7.74 16.83 -15.14
C ALA A 12 7.85 17.04 -13.62
N PHE A 13 7.19 16.18 -12.84
CA PHE A 13 7.30 16.18 -11.39
C PHE A 13 8.73 15.89 -10.91
N LEU A 14 9.39 14.85 -11.41
CA LEU A 14 10.75 14.46 -11.01
C LEU A 14 11.82 15.52 -11.33
N LYS A 15 11.57 16.40 -12.29
CA LYS A 15 12.44 17.56 -12.56
C LYS A 15 12.28 18.67 -11.51
N ALA A 16 11.07 18.83 -10.97
CA ALA A 16 10.74 19.90 -10.03
C ALA A 16 10.87 19.48 -8.56
N VAL A 17 10.80 18.18 -8.24
CA VAL A 17 10.64 17.68 -6.87
C VAL A 17 11.75 18.08 -5.89
N LYS A 18 12.98 18.31 -6.36
CA LYS A 18 14.08 18.77 -5.50
C LYS A 18 13.88 20.18 -4.93
N ALA A 19 13.11 21.00 -5.61
CA ALA A 19 12.78 22.37 -5.20
C ALA A 19 11.38 22.46 -4.57
N ALA A 20 10.64 21.34 -4.50
CA ALA A 20 9.32 21.32 -3.90
C ALA A 20 9.41 21.37 -2.37
N GLU A 21 8.47 22.05 -1.76
CA GLU A 21 8.33 22.02 -0.30
C GLU A 21 7.96 20.61 0.18
N PRO A 22 8.40 20.21 1.40
CA PRO A 22 8.01 18.92 1.97
C PRO A 22 6.48 18.78 2.02
N GLY A 23 5.99 17.64 1.53
CA GLY A 23 4.55 17.40 1.43
C GLY A 23 4.23 15.94 1.15
N CYS A 24 2.95 15.67 0.84
CA CYS A 24 2.48 14.36 0.41
C CYS A 24 2.35 14.34 -1.11
N ILE A 25 2.85 13.29 -1.75
CA ILE A 25 2.78 13.09 -3.19
C ILE A 25 1.60 12.18 -3.52
N LEU A 26 0.69 12.66 -4.39
CA LEU A 26 -0.39 11.84 -4.96
C LEU A 26 0.03 11.41 -6.37
N LEU A 27 0.27 10.11 -6.57
CA LEU A 27 0.64 9.55 -7.87
C LEU A 27 -0.52 8.80 -8.49
N VAL A 28 -0.80 9.05 -9.76
CA VAL A 28 -1.69 8.19 -10.55
C VAL A 28 -0.91 6.93 -10.94
N GLY A 29 -1.47 5.74 -10.72
CA GLY A 29 -0.79 4.46 -10.99
C GLY A 29 -0.38 4.32 -12.45
N ARG A 30 -1.25 4.67 -13.39
CA ARG A 30 -0.95 4.62 -14.84
C ARG A 30 -0.89 6.01 -15.42
N MET A 31 0.28 6.39 -15.95
CA MET A 31 0.52 7.66 -16.64
C MET A 31 1.31 7.41 -17.92
N PRO A 32 1.14 8.25 -18.97
CA PRO A 32 1.96 8.16 -20.18
C PRO A 32 3.44 8.39 -19.88
N GLY A 33 4.29 7.54 -20.44
CA GLY A 33 5.75 7.68 -20.43
C GLY A 33 6.45 7.17 -19.17
N MET A 34 5.86 7.30 -17.98
CA MET A 34 6.39 6.78 -16.73
C MET A 34 5.23 6.54 -15.76
N ASP A 35 5.09 5.33 -15.24
CA ASP A 35 4.01 5.00 -14.33
C ASP A 35 4.29 5.45 -12.87
N GLY A 36 3.28 5.33 -12.01
CA GLY A 36 3.42 5.77 -10.62
C GLY A 36 4.45 4.97 -9.83
N LEU A 37 4.66 3.69 -10.14
CA LEU A 37 5.67 2.87 -9.49
C LEU A 37 7.08 3.28 -9.92
N GLU A 38 7.31 3.48 -11.21
CA GLU A 38 8.59 3.96 -11.74
C GLU A 38 8.98 5.31 -11.13
N VAL A 39 8.00 6.22 -10.98
CA VAL A 39 8.21 7.50 -10.28
C VAL A 39 8.64 7.27 -8.83
N GLN A 40 7.99 6.34 -8.13
CA GLN A 40 8.29 6.03 -6.74
C GLN A 40 9.69 5.43 -6.58
N GLU A 41 10.11 4.54 -7.46
CA GLU A 41 11.46 3.95 -7.49
C GLU A 41 12.52 5.05 -7.66
N VAL A 42 12.33 5.95 -8.63
CA VAL A 42 13.25 7.09 -8.83
C VAL A 42 13.29 8.04 -7.63
N LEU A 43 12.18 8.26 -6.93
CA LEU A 43 12.16 9.06 -5.70
C LEU A 43 13.03 8.40 -4.61
N ALA A 44 12.91 7.08 -4.44
CA ALA A 44 13.70 6.30 -3.48
C ALA A 44 15.21 6.35 -3.83
N GLU A 45 15.58 6.14 -5.10
CA GLU A 45 16.96 6.24 -5.58
C GLU A 45 17.58 7.63 -5.35
N ARG A 46 16.76 8.69 -5.44
CA ARG A 46 17.19 10.07 -5.18
C ARG A 46 17.19 10.45 -3.70
N GLY A 47 16.84 9.52 -2.79
CA GLY A 47 16.76 9.78 -1.35
C GLY A 47 15.63 10.75 -0.96
N ILE A 48 14.58 10.86 -1.78
CA ILE A 48 13.44 11.72 -1.50
C ILE A 48 12.46 10.93 -0.62
N THR A 49 12.30 11.35 0.62
CA THR A 49 11.53 10.66 1.67
C THR A 49 10.09 11.15 1.81
N MET A 50 9.62 12.00 0.88
CA MET A 50 8.23 12.47 0.90
C MET A 50 7.26 11.30 0.78
N PRO A 51 6.22 11.23 1.64
CA PRO A 51 5.24 10.15 1.62
C PRO A 51 4.44 10.16 0.31
N VAL A 52 4.28 8.98 -0.27
CA VAL A 52 3.57 8.76 -1.54
C VAL A 52 2.26 8.03 -1.29
N ILE A 53 1.17 8.52 -1.88
CA ILE A 53 -0.13 7.84 -1.99
C ILE A 53 -0.38 7.57 -3.48
N VAL A 54 -0.69 6.33 -3.85
CA VAL A 54 -0.93 5.97 -5.25
C VAL A 54 -2.44 5.85 -5.51
N LEU A 55 -2.90 6.50 -6.58
CA LEU A 55 -4.27 6.44 -7.06
C LEU A 55 -4.34 5.45 -8.22
N THR A 56 -5.04 4.32 -8.06
CA THR A 56 -5.08 3.22 -9.02
C THR A 56 -6.48 2.96 -9.58
N GLY A 57 -6.57 2.22 -10.68
CA GLY A 57 -7.83 1.71 -11.22
C GLY A 57 -8.28 0.42 -10.55
N HIS A 58 -9.46 -0.03 -10.90
CA HIS A 58 -10.15 -1.19 -10.29
C HIS A 58 -9.42 -2.52 -10.52
N GLY A 59 -9.32 -3.37 -9.50
CA GLY A 59 -8.88 -4.76 -9.61
C GLY A 59 -7.38 -5.02 -9.71
N ASP A 60 -6.53 -4.02 -9.52
CA ASP A 60 -5.08 -4.14 -9.74
C ASP A 60 -4.30 -4.44 -8.44
N VAL A 61 -4.60 -5.60 -7.81
CA VAL A 61 -3.93 -6.04 -6.56
C VAL A 61 -2.40 -6.11 -6.73
N GLY A 62 -1.92 -6.58 -7.90
CA GLY A 62 -0.49 -6.68 -8.17
C GLY A 62 0.23 -5.33 -8.12
N ILE A 63 -0.37 -4.28 -8.71
CA ILE A 63 0.17 -2.92 -8.64
C ILE A 63 0.11 -2.40 -7.20
N ALA A 64 -1.03 -2.59 -6.51
CA ALA A 64 -1.18 -2.16 -5.12
C ALA A 64 -0.08 -2.73 -4.22
N VAL A 65 0.21 -4.03 -4.33
CA VAL A 65 1.28 -4.69 -3.57
C VAL A 65 2.65 -4.11 -3.93
N ARG A 66 2.96 -3.93 -5.22
CA ARG A 66 4.25 -3.37 -5.66
C ARG A 66 4.50 -1.97 -5.12
N VAL A 67 3.51 -1.07 -5.21
CA VAL A 67 3.66 0.31 -4.70
C VAL A 67 3.80 0.34 -3.18
N MET A 68 3.10 -0.55 -2.46
CA MET A 68 3.25 -0.66 -1.01
C MET A 68 4.62 -1.21 -0.60
N LYS A 69 5.15 -2.21 -1.32
CA LYS A 69 6.53 -2.72 -1.12
C LYS A 69 7.58 -1.65 -1.40
N ALA A 70 7.36 -0.81 -2.40
CA ALA A 70 8.23 0.33 -2.71
C ALA A 70 8.10 1.50 -1.69
N GLY A 71 7.33 1.33 -0.61
CA GLY A 71 7.25 2.27 0.51
C GLY A 71 6.13 3.31 0.42
N ALA A 72 5.15 3.13 -0.47
CA ALA A 72 3.96 4.00 -0.48
C ALA A 72 3.29 4.01 0.90
N VAL A 73 2.73 5.16 1.27
CA VAL A 73 1.94 5.29 2.50
C VAL A 73 0.63 4.58 2.36
N ASP A 74 0.01 4.72 1.19
CA ASP A 74 -1.30 4.17 0.89
C ASP A 74 -1.50 4.05 -0.62
N PHE A 75 -2.53 3.28 -1.00
CA PHE A 75 -3.10 3.37 -2.34
C PHE A 75 -4.63 3.48 -2.24
N LEU A 76 -5.23 4.20 -3.17
CA LEU A 76 -6.66 4.38 -3.26
C LEU A 76 -7.17 3.92 -4.61
N GLU A 77 -8.12 3.01 -4.58
CA GLU A 77 -8.79 2.49 -5.77
C GLU A 77 -9.91 3.43 -6.22
N LYS A 78 -9.86 3.84 -7.47
CA LYS A 78 -10.89 4.69 -8.08
C LYS A 78 -12.15 3.87 -8.44
N PRO A 79 -13.35 4.37 -8.11
CA PRO A 79 -13.66 5.62 -7.43
C PRO A 79 -13.45 5.51 -5.91
N PHE A 80 -12.94 6.56 -5.27
CA PHE A 80 -12.73 6.62 -3.82
C PHE A 80 -13.49 7.79 -3.19
N GLU A 81 -13.86 7.62 -1.92
CA GLU A 81 -14.51 8.65 -1.13
C GLU A 81 -13.51 9.75 -0.70
N LYS A 82 -13.99 10.99 -0.64
CA LYS A 82 -13.19 12.13 -0.17
C LYS A 82 -12.62 11.89 1.23
N SER A 83 -13.38 11.25 2.11
CA SER A 83 -12.96 10.89 3.46
C SER A 83 -11.75 9.96 3.47
N ALA A 84 -11.71 8.96 2.59
CA ALA A 84 -10.59 8.03 2.44
C ALA A 84 -9.31 8.76 2.01
N LEU A 85 -9.41 9.64 1.00
CA LEU A 85 -8.27 10.46 0.56
C LEU A 85 -7.74 11.34 1.70
N LEU A 86 -8.61 12.02 2.43
CA LEU A 86 -8.19 12.88 3.54
C LEU A 86 -7.55 12.09 4.68
N ALA A 87 -8.06 10.88 4.98
CA ALA A 87 -7.46 9.99 5.97
C ALA A 87 -6.04 9.57 5.54
N SER A 88 -5.87 9.15 4.29
CA SER A 88 -4.55 8.77 3.75
C SER A 88 -3.55 9.94 3.78
N ILE A 89 -4.00 11.16 3.43
CA ILE A 89 -3.18 12.38 3.54
C ILE A 89 -2.79 12.64 5.00
N GLY A 90 -3.71 12.48 5.95
CA GLY A 90 -3.42 12.62 7.38
C GLY A 90 -2.32 11.65 7.85
N VAL A 91 -2.40 10.39 7.41
CA VAL A 91 -1.35 9.38 7.67
C VAL A 91 -0.02 9.78 7.02
N ALA A 92 -0.05 10.32 5.80
CA ALA A 92 1.14 10.76 5.08
C ALA A 92 1.86 11.89 5.84
N PHE A 93 1.14 12.94 6.26
CA PHE A 93 1.73 14.03 7.04
C PHE A 93 2.25 13.58 8.41
N SER A 94 1.57 12.65 9.08
CA SER A 94 2.06 12.12 10.35
C SER A 94 3.36 11.31 10.21
N ARG A 95 3.70 10.83 9.02
CA ARG A 95 5.01 10.18 8.74
C ARG A 95 6.15 11.18 8.57
N LEU A 96 5.86 12.39 8.12
CA LEU A 96 6.87 13.45 8.02
C LEU A 96 7.43 13.85 9.39
N ASP A 97 6.63 13.67 10.46
CA ASP A 97 6.98 14.14 11.80
C ASP A 97 7.73 13.12 12.69
N LYS A 98 7.91 11.85 12.26
CA LYS A 98 8.41 10.83 13.19
C LYS A 98 9.35 9.78 12.60
N SER A 99 10.63 9.87 12.91
CA SER A 99 11.63 8.80 12.70
C SER A 99 11.57 7.66 13.75
N ASP A 100 10.95 7.88 14.92
CA ASP A 100 10.98 6.93 16.05
C ASP A 100 9.82 5.92 16.09
N ALA A 101 8.81 6.08 15.21
CA ALA A 101 7.60 5.26 15.28
C ALA A 101 7.69 3.92 14.50
N ARG A 102 8.82 3.61 13.86
CA ARG A 102 8.92 2.40 13.01
C ARG A 102 8.91 1.12 13.83
N SER A 103 9.75 1.04 14.84
CA SER A 103 9.87 -0.16 15.69
C SER A 103 8.59 -0.46 16.47
N LEU A 104 7.88 0.58 16.92
CA LEU A 104 6.60 0.42 17.60
C LEU A 104 5.52 -0.12 16.65
N ARG A 105 5.45 0.40 15.43
CA ARG A 105 4.50 -0.08 14.42
C ARG A 105 4.73 -1.53 14.02
N GLU A 106 5.99 -1.95 13.92
CA GLU A 106 6.33 -3.35 13.62
C GLU A 106 5.88 -4.29 14.75
N ALA A 107 6.08 -3.90 16.01
CA ALA A 107 5.62 -4.66 17.17
C ALA A 107 4.08 -4.76 17.22
N GLU A 108 3.38 -3.65 17.03
CA GLU A 108 1.90 -3.61 16.98
C GLU A 108 1.35 -4.47 15.83
N ALA A 109 1.97 -4.41 14.65
CA ALA A 109 1.55 -5.21 13.50
C ALA A 109 1.69 -6.71 13.77
N ARG A 110 2.78 -7.15 14.41
CA ARG A 110 2.97 -8.56 14.79
C ARG A 110 1.87 -9.04 15.75
N VAL A 111 1.49 -8.22 16.72
CA VAL A 111 0.40 -8.53 17.66
C VAL A 111 -0.93 -8.67 16.92
N ARG A 112 -1.23 -7.75 16.00
CA ARG A 112 -2.46 -7.80 15.20
C ARG A 112 -2.53 -9.02 14.29
N VAL A 113 -1.44 -9.41 13.66
CA VAL A 113 -1.39 -10.62 12.82
C VAL A 113 -1.50 -11.91 13.64
N ALA A 114 -1.07 -11.90 14.91
CA ALA A 114 -1.13 -13.08 15.78
C ALA A 114 -2.56 -13.54 16.11
N VAL A 115 -3.60 -12.69 15.95
CA VAL A 115 -5.01 -13.07 16.17
C VAL A 115 -5.64 -13.81 14.97
N LEU A 116 -4.95 -13.84 13.83
CA LEU A 116 -5.43 -14.53 12.64
C LEU A 116 -5.28 -16.05 12.80
N THR A 117 -6.27 -16.79 12.30
CA THR A 117 -6.13 -18.24 12.14
C THR A 117 -5.05 -18.56 11.09
N PRO A 118 -4.49 -19.78 11.08
CA PRO A 118 -3.52 -20.19 10.05
C PRO A 118 -4.02 -19.92 8.62
N ARG A 119 -5.28 -20.25 8.32
CA ARG A 119 -5.88 -20.04 6.98
C ARG A 119 -6.06 -18.56 6.62
N GLU A 120 -6.48 -17.73 7.56
CA GLU A 120 -6.57 -16.28 7.35
C GLU A 120 -5.18 -15.66 7.12
N ARG A 121 -4.17 -16.15 7.83
CA ARG A 121 -2.80 -15.71 7.66
C ARG A 121 -2.22 -16.14 6.31
N GLU A 122 -2.46 -17.36 5.85
CA GLU A 122 -2.08 -17.86 4.52
C GLU A 122 -2.71 -17.01 3.41
N VAL A 123 -4.01 -16.68 3.53
CA VAL A 123 -4.69 -15.79 2.60
C VAL A 123 -4.08 -14.38 2.63
N LEU A 124 -3.76 -13.83 3.81
CA LEU A 124 -3.10 -12.53 3.93
C LEU A 124 -1.72 -12.53 3.28
N ILE A 125 -0.94 -13.60 3.42
CA ILE A 125 0.37 -13.77 2.75
C ILE A 125 0.20 -13.80 1.23
N GLY A 126 -0.77 -14.56 0.71
CA GLY A 126 -1.06 -14.59 -0.72
C GLY A 126 -1.43 -13.21 -1.28
N LEU A 127 -2.25 -12.45 -0.54
CA LEU A 127 -2.57 -11.06 -0.90
C LEU A 127 -1.32 -10.16 -0.86
N ALA A 128 -0.48 -10.30 0.15
CA ALA A 128 0.75 -9.53 0.30
C ALA A 128 1.80 -9.87 -0.79
N ASN A 129 1.70 -11.03 -1.40
CA ASN A 129 2.49 -11.43 -2.58
C ASN A 129 1.86 -10.96 -3.91
N GLY A 130 0.71 -10.29 -3.87
CA GLY A 130 0.02 -9.79 -5.06
C GLY A 130 -0.79 -10.84 -5.81
N PHE A 131 -1.08 -11.99 -5.20
CA PHE A 131 -1.84 -13.05 -5.85
C PHE A 131 -3.33 -12.73 -5.89
N PRO A 132 -3.99 -12.92 -7.05
CA PRO A 132 -5.44 -12.83 -7.14
C PRO A 132 -6.09 -13.99 -6.37
N ASN A 133 -7.34 -13.80 -5.93
CA ASN A 133 -8.09 -14.81 -5.18
C ASN A 133 -8.07 -16.21 -5.83
N LYS A 134 -8.06 -16.27 -7.16
CA LYS A 134 -8.04 -17.53 -7.91
C LYS A 134 -6.72 -18.31 -7.70
N THR A 135 -5.59 -17.60 -7.69
CA THR A 135 -4.27 -18.20 -7.41
C THR A 135 -4.18 -18.66 -5.98
N ILE A 136 -4.60 -17.80 -5.01
CA ILE A 136 -4.63 -18.16 -3.59
C ILE A 136 -5.51 -19.41 -3.35
N ALA A 137 -6.67 -19.47 -4.01
CA ALA A 137 -7.58 -20.62 -3.91
C ALA A 137 -6.93 -21.91 -4.39
N TYR A 138 -6.23 -21.85 -5.53
CA TYR A 138 -5.48 -22.98 -6.08
C TYR A 138 -4.36 -23.45 -5.14
N ASP A 139 -3.54 -22.52 -4.65
CA ASP A 139 -2.38 -22.82 -3.81
C ASP A 139 -2.79 -23.41 -2.44
N LEU A 140 -3.95 -22.99 -1.92
CA LEU A 140 -4.47 -23.45 -0.63
C LEU A 140 -5.43 -24.66 -0.73
N ASP A 141 -5.71 -25.15 -1.96
CA ASP A 141 -6.68 -26.22 -2.25
C ASP A 141 -8.08 -25.93 -1.67
N ILE A 142 -8.59 -24.70 -1.92
CA ILE A 142 -9.92 -24.26 -1.49
C ILE A 142 -10.63 -23.54 -2.63
N SER A 143 -11.93 -23.26 -2.48
CA SER A 143 -12.67 -22.48 -3.46
C SER A 143 -12.32 -20.98 -3.39
N THR A 144 -12.47 -20.27 -4.52
CA THR A 144 -12.34 -18.78 -4.54
C THR A 144 -13.32 -18.12 -3.57
N ARG A 145 -14.52 -18.71 -3.42
CA ARG A 145 -15.52 -18.24 -2.45
C ARG A 145 -15.03 -18.39 -1.01
N THR A 146 -14.31 -19.47 -0.71
CA THR A 146 -13.70 -19.68 0.62
C THR A 146 -12.61 -18.64 0.89
N VAL A 147 -11.80 -18.28 -0.13
CA VAL A 147 -10.81 -17.18 -0.01
C VAL A 147 -11.50 -15.85 0.31
N GLU A 148 -12.62 -15.53 -0.36
CA GLU A 148 -13.40 -14.32 -0.06
C GLU A 148 -13.90 -14.28 1.38
N VAL A 149 -14.37 -15.41 1.92
CA VAL A 149 -14.78 -15.54 3.32
C VAL A 149 -13.61 -15.30 4.26
N HIS A 150 -12.45 -15.92 4.02
CA HIS A 150 -11.25 -15.68 4.83
C HIS A 150 -10.79 -14.22 4.74
N ARG A 151 -10.88 -13.58 3.56
CA ARG A 151 -10.60 -12.15 3.41
C ARG A 151 -11.54 -11.28 4.26
N ALA A 152 -12.83 -11.54 4.23
CA ALA A 152 -13.78 -10.81 5.07
C ALA A 152 -13.45 -10.96 6.56
N ASN A 153 -13.17 -12.18 7.00
CA ASN A 153 -12.83 -12.49 8.39
C ASN A 153 -11.52 -11.82 8.83
N LEU A 154 -10.47 -11.92 8.02
CA LEU A 154 -9.19 -11.27 8.36
C LEU A 154 -9.31 -9.74 8.42
N MET A 155 -10.09 -9.12 7.52
CA MET A 155 -10.35 -7.68 7.55
C MET A 155 -11.05 -7.28 8.87
N THR A 156 -12.04 -8.06 9.30
CA THR A 156 -12.75 -7.85 10.57
C THR A 156 -11.79 -8.01 11.76
N LYS A 157 -10.98 -9.07 11.79
CA LYS A 157 -10.05 -9.34 12.91
C LYS A 157 -8.90 -8.33 12.99
N LEU A 158 -8.42 -7.86 11.83
CA LEU A 158 -7.43 -6.79 11.75
C LEU A 158 -8.05 -5.41 11.99
N GLU A 159 -9.38 -5.31 12.15
CA GLU A 159 -10.11 -4.04 12.34
C GLU A 159 -9.78 -3.03 11.23
N VAL A 160 -9.83 -3.46 9.97
CA VAL A 160 -9.51 -2.64 8.81
C VAL A 160 -10.66 -2.60 7.80
N HIS A 161 -10.74 -1.51 7.05
CA HIS A 161 -11.82 -1.28 6.09
C HIS A 161 -11.34 -1.31 4.62
N SER A 162 -10.03 -1.36 4.41
CA SER A 162 -9.44 -1.39 3.06
C SER A 162 -8.35 -2.46 2.93
N LEU A 163 -8.14 -2.94 1.71
CA LEU A 163 -7.03 -3.85 1.40
C LEU A 163 -5.67 -3.19 1.69
N SER A 164 -5.53 -1.89 1.43
CA SER A 164 -4.30 -1.15 1.73
C SER A 164 -3.95 -1.17 3.22
N ASP A 165 -4.95 -1.05 4.10
CA ASP A 165 -4.73 -1.14 5.54
C ASP A 165 -4.25 -2.53 5.95
N ALA A 166 -4.88 -3.59 5.40
CA ALA A 166 -4.45 -4.97 5.65
C ALA A 166 -3.02 -5.23 5.18
N LEU A 167 -2.66 -4.74 3.98
CA LEU A 167 -1.32 -4.88 3.42
C LEU A 167 -0.27 -4.09 4.23
N ARG A 168 -0.60 -2.89 4.72
CA ARG A 168 0.30 -2.15 5.63
C ARG A 168 0.62 -2.95 6.90
N ILE A 169 -0.38 -3.58 7.49
CA ILE A 169 -0.18 -4.44 8.67
C ILE A 169 0.66 -5.66 8.30
N ALA A 170 0.37 -6.32 7.18
CA ALA A 170 1.10 -7.48 6.72
C ALA A 170 2.60 -7.17 6.54
N PHE A 171 2.93 -6.10 5.80
CA PHE A 171 4.33 -5.71 5.56
C PHE A 171 5.04 -5.22 6.83
N ALA A 172 4.36 -4.47 7.70
CA ALA A 172 4.93 -4.08 8.98
C ALA A 172 5.19 -5.28 9.90
N ALA A 173 4.41 -6.37 9.77
CA ALA A 173 4.63 -7.63 10.48
C ALA A 173 5.70 -8.53 9.82
N GLY A 174 6.25 -8.15 8.67
CA GLY A 174 7.21 -8.95 7.89
C GLY A 174 6.57 -10.07 7.07
N LEU A 175 5.31 -9.91 6.64
CA LEU A 175 4.64 -10.86 5.75
C LEU A 175 4.76 -10.41 4.29
N GLY A 176 4.82 -11.40 3.37
CA GLY A 176 4.90 -11.14 1.93
C GLY A 176 6.32 -10.97 1.37
N ASP A 177 7.33 -11.23 2.16
CA ASP A 177 8.68 -11.48 1.67
C ASP A 177 8.77 -12.96 1.30
N LEU A 178 8.69 -13.25 0.00
CA LEU A 178 9.10 -14.54 -0.49
C LEU A 178 10.64 -14.60 -0.35
N PRO A 179 11.22 -15.70 0.14
CA PRO A 179 12.64 -15.95 -0.13
C PRO A 179 12.82 -15.93 -1.65
N GLU A 180 13.79 -15.17 -2.13
CA GLU A 180 14.17 -15.19 -3.54
C GLU A 180 14.46 -16.63 -3.96
N PRO A 181 14.04 -17.05 -5.17
CA PRO A 181 14.27 -18.39 -5.65
C PRO A 181 15.76 -18.72 -5.83
#